data_0ad5e703b5e1fe3a77ca57e355b98ce0
#
_entry.id   0ad5e703b5e1fe3a77ca57e355b98ce0
#
_cell.length_a   1.000
_cell.length_b   1.000
_cell.length_c   1.000
_cell.angle_alpha   90.00
_cell.angle_beta   90.00
_cell.angle_gamma   90.00
#
_symmetry.space_group_name_H-M   'P 1'
#
loop_
_entity.id
_entity.type
_entity.pdbx_description
1 polymer ?
#
loop_
_entity_poly.entity_id
_entity_poly.type
_entity_poly.pdbx_seq_one_letter_code
_entity_poly.pdbx_strand_id
1 'polypeptide(L)'
;MSVLESKIHTGSEQFRENTEYHKGLLAELKERSAAARAGGSEKAVALHRSRGKLTARERIDALIDPGSAFLEFSTLAAFDMYGGEVPSAGIVTGIGMVEGIECVIVANDATVKGGTYFPMTVKKHLRAQEIAEQNRLPCIYLVDSGGAHLPSQAGVFPDRDHFGRIFFNQAQMSAKGIPQIAVVMGSCTAGGAYIPAMADETIIVKGNGTIFLAGPPLVKAATGEEVTAEELGGGDVHTRVSGVADHLAEDDAHALELARSIVRNLNRRRHTWLDIVEPVAPLYDPEEIYGVLPKDLRTPFDVREILARMLDGSEFHEFKSRYATTIVCGYGRIHGYPVGIVANNGVLFSESALKAAHFIQMTDQRRIPLLFLQNITGFIVGREYENRGIARDGAKMVMAVANAKVPKFTLVTGGSFGAGNYGMCGRAYSPRMLYMWPNSRISVMGGEQAADVLWTIRQEQMAREAAQAGRNPQEAMPGPAELEEQGRRFKEPVLAMYDREGSPYYSTARLWDDGILDPARSREALALSIAASLNGPLPPQEEGLSYGIFRM
;
A
#
# COMPACT_ATOMS: atom_id res chain seq x y z
N MET A 1 5.53 -30.80 7.75
CA MET A 1 4.91 -29.70 8.52
C MET A 1 3.80 -30.29 9.34
N SER A 2 3.45 -29.73 10.49
CA SER A 2 2.25 -30.17 11.24
C SER A 2 1.03 -29.40 10.75
N VAL A 3 -0.10 -30.08 10.67
CA VAL A 3 -1.39 -29.45 10.37
C VAL A 3 -1.83 -28.64 11.60
N LEU A 4 -2.27 -27.41 11.40
CA LEU A 4 -2.86 -26.58 12.45
C LEU A 4 -4.29 -27.08 12.72
N GLU A 5 -4.58 -27.42 13.97
CA GLU A 5 -5.91 -27.80 14.40
C GLU A 5 -6.65 -26.56 14.95
N SER A 6 -7.78 -26.22 14.33
CA SER A 6 -8.63 -25.12 14.80
C SER A 6 -9.34 -25.50 16.11
N LYS A 7 -9.34 -24.57 17.06
CA LYS A 7 -10.09 -24.65 18.31
C LYS A 7 -11.37 -23.81 18.29
N ILE A 8 -11.69 -23.22 17.16
CA ILE A 8 -12.85 -22.36 17.00
C ILE A 8 -14.13 -23.20 16.87
N HIS A 9 -15.13 -22.82 17.64
CA HIS A 9 -16.47 -23.38 17.57
C HIS A 9 -17.36 -22.50 16.69
N THR A 10 -17.46 -22.82 15.40
CA THR A 10 -18.21 -22.03 14.40
C THR A 10 -19.70 -21.90 14.70
N GLY A 11 -20.26 -22.81 15.53
CA GLY A 11 -21.65 -22.76 16.01
C GLY A 11 -21.87 -21.85 17.23
N SER A 12 -20.83 -21.24 17.83
CA SER A 12 -20.96 -20.40 19.03
C SER A 12 -21.62 -19.06 18.72
N GLU A 13 -22.25 -18.46 19.72
CA GLU A 13 -22.86 -17.13 19.62
C GLU A 13 -21.79 -16.07 19.32
N GLN A 14 -20.66 -16.13 20.02
CA GLN A 14 -19.53 -15.22 19.81
C GLN A 14 -19.01 -15.25 18.36
N PHE A 15 -18.91 -16.44 17.77
CA PHE A 15 -18.47 -16.58 16.38
C PHE A 15 -19.47 -15.93 15.41
N ARG A 16 -20.77 -16.12 15.64
CA ARG A 16 -21.83 -15.51 14.82
C ARG A 16 -21.83 -13.99 14.92
N GLU A 17 -21.74 -13.46 16.14
CA GLU A 17 -21.68 -12.02 16.37
C GLU A 17 -20.44 -11.37 15.74
N ASN A 18 -19.27 -12.00 15.87
CA ASN A 18 -18.05 -11.54 15.21
C ASN A 18 -18.22 -11.54 13.69
N THR A 19 -18.79 -12.63 13.14
CA THR A 19 -19.03 -12.77 11.70
C THR A 19 -19.93 -11.66 11.17
N GLU A 20 -21.03 -11.36 11.87
CA GLU A 20 -21.95 -10.30 11.47
C GLU A 20 -21.27 -8.93 11.49
N TYR A 21 -20.52 -8.62 12.56
CA TYR A 21 -19.77 -7.38 12.67
C TYR A 21 -18.75 -7.21 11.53
N HIS A 22 -17.94 -8.21 11.26
CA HIS A 22 -16.91 -8.13 10.22
C HIS A 22 -17.49 -8.14 8.81
N LYS A 23 -18.61 -8.82 8.57
CA LYS A 23 -19.35 -8.72 7.30
C LYS A 23 -19.96 -7.33 7.10
N GLY A 24 -20.34 -6.63 8.17
CA GLY A 24 -20.74 -5.22 8.13
C GLY A 24 -19.59 -4.31 7.66
N LEU A 25 -18.39 -4.46 8.24
CA LEU A 25 -17.21 -3.73 7.80
C LEU A 25 -16.81 -4.03 6.35
N LEU A 26 -16.98 -5.29 5.92
CA LEU A 26 -16.73 -5.68 4.54
C LEU A 26 -17.74 -5.07 3.57
N ALA A 27 -19.01 -4.98 3.94
CA ALA A 27 -20.04 -4.33 3.12
C ALA A 27 -19.69 -2.84 2.90
N GLU A 28 -19.27 -2.14 3.95
CA GLU A 28 -18.80 -0.77 3.88
C GLU A 28 -17.56 -0.63 2.95
N LEU A 29 -16.59 -1.52 3.08
CA LEU A 29 -15.43 -1.54 2.19
C LEU A 29 -15.82 -1.72 0.72
N LYS A 30 -16.74 -2.65 0.43
CA LYS A 30 -17.24 -2.91 -0.92
C LYS A 30 -17.95 -1.69 -1.51
N GLU A 31 -18.81 -1.04 -0.74
CA GLU A 31 -19.52 0.18 -1.14
C GLU A 31 -18.53 1.32 -1.48
N ARG A 32 -17.61 1.63 -0.57
CA ARG A 32 -16.61 2.68 -0.77
C ARG A 32 -15.69 2.39 -1.95
N SER A 33 -15.28 1.13 -2.10
CA SER A 33 -14.44 0.69 -3.23
C SER A 33 -15.19 0.77 -4.55
N ALA A 34 -16.47 0.41 -4.60
CA ALA A 34 -17.31 0.55 -5.80
C ALA A 34 -17.46 2.02 -6.20
N ALA A 35 -17.72 2.92 -5.24
CA ALA A 35 -17.80 4.36 -5.48
C ALA A 35 -16.47 4.92 -6.04
N ALA A 36 -15.31 4.52 -5.47
CA ALA A 36 -14.02 4.94 -5.97
C ALA A 36 -13.72 4.41 -7.38
N ARG A 37 -14.15 3.19 -7.69
CA ARG A 37 -13.99 2.55 -9.00
C ARG A 37 -14.89 3.14 -10.08
N ALA A 38 -15.97 3.78 -9.73
CA ALA A 38 -16.86 4.47 -10.68
C ALA A 38 -16.15 5.63 -11.41
N GLY A 39 -15.06 6.16 -10.83
CA GLY A 39 -14.29 7.26 -11.39
C GLY A 39 -14.98 8.60 -11.21
N GLY A 40 -14.99 9.43 -12.26
CA GLY A 40 -15.64 10.73 -12.24
C GLY A 40 -17.17 10.66 -12.27
N SER A 41 -17.82 11.82 -12.29
CA SER A 41 -19.28 11.88 -12.37
C SER A 41 -19.83 11.19 -13.63
N GLU A 42 -21.08 10.70 -13.59
CA GLU A 42 -21.74 10.07 -14.74
C GLU A 42 -21.67 10.96 -15.99
N LYS A 43 -21.83 12.27 -15.83
CA LYS A 43 -21.69 13.25 -16.93
C LYS A 43 -20.27 13.25 -17.51
N ALA A 44 -19.24 13.20 -16.67
CA ALA A 44 -17.85 13.16 -17.11
C ALA A 44 -17.52 11.85 -17.84
N VAL A 45 -18.00 10.72 -17.33
CA VAL A 45 -17.85 9.40 -17.97
C VAL A 45 -18.58 9.36 -19.31
N ALA A 46 -19.83 9.85 -19.39
CA ALA A 46 -20.60 9.93 -20.63
C ALA A 46 -19.90 10.81 -21.69
N LEU A 47 -19.38 11.98 -21.28
CA LEU A 47 -18.60 12.86 -22.17
C LEU A 47 -17.30 12.18 -22.64
N HIS A 48 -16.62 11.44 -21.78
CA HIS A 48 -15.41 10.72 -22.13
C HIS A 48 -15.69 9.65 -23.21
N ARG A 49 -16.73 8.84 -23.01
CA ARG A 49 -17.17 7.82 -23.97
C ARG A 49 -17.69 8.40 -25.29
N SER A 50 -18.36 9.58 -25.27
CA SER A 50 -18.83 10.24 -26.49
C SER A 50 -17.69 10.67 -27.42
N ARG A 51 -16.47 10.75 -26.91
CA ARG A 51 -15.23 11.01 -27.67
C ARG A 51 -14.60 9.74 -28.23
N GLY A 52 -15.25 8.58 -28.12
CA GLY A 52 -14.73 7.29 -28.56
C GLY A 52 -13.63 6.70 -27.66
N LYS A 53 -13.51 7.17 -26.41
CA LYS A 53 -12.45 6.77 -25.48
C LYS A 53 -12.96 5.75 -24.47
N LEU A 54 -12.15 4.75 -24.17
CA LEU A 54 -12.35 3.82 -23.07
C LEU A 54 -12.01 4.50 -21.74
N THR A 55 -12.72 4.15 -20.67
CA THR A 55 -12.34 4.57 -19.31
C THR A 55 -11.00 3.92 -18.90
N ALA A 56 -10.35 4.47 -17.87
CA ALA A 56 -9.07 3.93 -17.39
C ALA A 56 -9.15 2.42 -17.06
N ARG A 57 -10.24 1.96 -16.46
CA ARG A 57 -10.44 0.54 -16.12
C ARG A 57 -10.74 -0.32 -17.34
N GLU A 58 -11.55 0.16 -18.27
CA GLU A 58 -11.80 -0.53 -19.55
C GLU A 58 -10.50 -0.68 -20.36
N ARG A 59 -9.62 0.33 -20.34
CA ARG A 59 -8.29 0.26 -20.95
C ARG A 59 -7.42 -0.82 -20.31
N ILE A 60 -7.42 -0.91 -18.97
CA ILE A 60 -6.69 -1.93 -18.23
C ILE A 60 -7.24 -3.32 -18.55
N ASP A 61 -8.55 -3.50 -18.50
CA ASP A 61 -9.21 -4.78 -18.78
C ASP A 61 -8.91 -5.28 -20.21
N ALA A 62 -8.81 -4.37 -21.18
CA ALA A 62 -8.46 -4.71 -22.56
C ALA A 62 -6.94 -4.96 -22.76
N LEU A 63 -6.09 -4.40 -21.89
CA LEU A 63 -4.63 -4.55 -21.96
C LEU A 63 -4.15 -5.87 -21.38
N ILE A 64 -4.70 -6.28 -20.23
CA ILE A 64 -4.26 -7.50 -19.52
C ILE A 64 -4.73 -8.77 -20.22
N ASP A 65 -4.08 -9.88 -19.91
CA ASP A 65 -4.43 -11.16 -20.50
C ASP A 65 -5.83 -11.60 -20.05
N PRO A 66 -6.68 -12.10 -20.97
CA PRO A 66 -8.04 -12.52 -20.65
C PRO A 66 -8.07 -13.55 -19.53
N GLY A 67 -8.88 -13.29 -18.50
CA GLY A 67 -9.02 -14.17 -17.34
C GLY A 67 -7.88 -14.08 -16.32
N SER A 68 -6.87 -13.25 -16.56
CA SER A 68 -5.83 -13.00 -15.57
C SER A 68 -6.30 -12.03 -14.48
N ALA A 69 -5.71 -12.14 -13.29
CA ALA A 69 -6.01 -11.23 -12.19
C ALA A 69 -5.33 -9.86 -12.39
N PHE A 70 -6.03 -8.80 -11.99
CA PHE A 70 -5.46 -7.47 -11.82
C PHE A 70 -5.34 -7.15 -10.33
N LEU A 71 -4.13 -7.11 -9.79
CA LEU A 71 -3.86 -6.71 -8.42
C LEU A 71 -3.85 -5.18 -8.33
N GLU A 72 -5.05 -4.59 -8.26
CA GLU A 72 -5.19 -3.15 -8.06
C GLU A 72 -4.75 -2.77 -6.64
N PHE A 73 -3.87 -1.80 -6.51
CA PHE A 73 -3.46 -1.25 -5.22
C PHE A 73 -3.86 0.22 -5.06
N SER A 74 -4.04 0.62 -3.79
CA SER A 74 -4.41 1.99 -3.40
C SER A 74 -5.71 2.49 -4.06
N THR A 75 -6.71 1.61 -4.20
CA THR A 75 -8.03 1.97 -4.80
C THR A 75 -8.69 3.15 -4.08
N LEU A 76 -8.54 3.24 -2.76
CA LEU A 76 -9.11 4.31 -1.93
C LEU A 76 -8.14 5.46 -1.65
N ALA A 77 -7.08 5.62 -2.44
CA ALA A 77 -6.20 6.78 -2.34
C ALA A 77 -6.99 8.08 -2.50
N ALA A 78 -6.67 9.08 -1.68
CA ALA A 78 -7.38 10.37 -1.57
C ALA A 78 -8.85 10.26 -1.10
N PHE A 79 -9.28 9.12 -0.55
CA PHE A 79 -10.62 8.99 0.02
C PHE A 79 -10.89 10.09 1.06
N ASP A 80 -12.05 10.75 0.96
CA ASP A 80 -12.45 11.89 1.82
C ASP A 80 -11.45 13.08 1.85
N MET A 81 -10.60 13.17 0.82
CA MET A 81 -9.71 14.31 0.58
C MET A 81 -10.22 15.11 -0.62
N TYR A 82 -9.81 16.37 -0.72
CA TYR A 82 -10.19 17.27 -1.83
C TYR A 82 -11.70 17.39 -2.03
N GLY A 83 -12.48 17.37 -0.93
CA GLY A 83 -13.95 17.42 -0.99
C GLY A 83 -14.60 16.16 -1.56
N GLY A 84 -13.89 15.02 -1.57
CA GLY A 84 -14.38 13.76 -2.15
C GLY A 84 -14.37 13.71 -3.68
N GLU A 85 -13.84 14.74 -4.35
CA GLU A 85 -13.95 14.91 -5.81
C GLU A 85 -12.83 14.23 -6.62
N VAL A 86 -11.89 13.56 -5.96
CA VAL A 86 -10.71 12.93 -6.60
C VAL A 86 -10.62 11.45 -6.20
N PRO A 87 -11.62 10.62 -6.57
CA PRO A 87 -11.62 9.20 -6.24
C PRO A 87 -10.39 8.50 -6.84
N SER A 88 -9.87 7.51 -6.13
CA SER A 88 -8.64 6.78 -6.50
C SER A 88 -7.44 7.69 -6.76
N ALA A 89 -7.44 8.92 -6.23
CA ALA A 89 -6.47 9.98 -6.55
C ALA A 89 -6.37 10.30 -8.06
N GLY A 90 -7.44 10.08 -8.84
CA GLY A 90 -7.49 10.34 -10.28
C GLY A 90 -6.59 9.44 -11.14
N ILE A 91 -6.10 8.32 -10.58
CA ILE A 91 -5.20 7.40 -11.29
C ILE A 91 -5.43 5.95 -10.79
N VAL A 92 -5.49 5.01 -11.72
CA VAL A 92 -5.61 3.58 -11.42
C VAL A 92 -4.23 2.95 -11.50
N THR A 93 -3.84 2.20 -10.48
CA THR A 93 -2.53 1.53 -10.41
C THR A 93 -2.68 0.09 -9.98
N GLY A 94 -1.92 -0.80 -10.59
CA GLY A 94 -1.97 -2.22 -10.25
C GLY A 94 -0.91 -3.04 -10.98
N ILE A 95 -0.87 -4.33 -10.68
CA ILE A 95 -0.07 -5.31 -11.39
C ILE A 95 -1.00 -6.20 -12.20
N GLY A 96 -0.78 -6.31 -13.49
CA GLY A 96 -1.53 -7.18 -14.40
C GLY A 96 -0.59 -8.00 -15.28
N MET A 97 -1.10 -9.11 -15.76
CA MET A 97 -0.41 -9.96 -16.74
C MET A 97 -0.66 -9.43 -18.15
N VAL A 98 0.40 -9.14 -18.90
CA VAL A 98 0.33 -8.73 -20.30
C VAL A 98 1.27 -9.64 -21.10
N GLU A 99 0.75 -10.40 -22.05
CA GLU A 99 1.53 -11.37 -22.84
C GLU A 99 2.36 -12.33 -21.96
N GLY A 100 1.79 -12.78 -20.85
CA GLY A 100 2.46 -13.67 -19.90
C GLY A 100 3.52 -12.99 -19.02
N ILE A 101 3.66 -11.66 -19.08
CA ILE A 101 4.62 -10.87 -18.30
C ILE A 101 3.86 -10.01 -17.28
N GLU A 102 4.24 -10.09 -16.00
CA GLU A 102 3.69 -9.21 -14.97
C GLU A 102 4.22 -7.79 -15.18
N CYS A 103 3.30 -6.83 -15.34
CA CYS A 103 3.59 -5.42 -15.57
C CYS A 103 2.90 -4.54 -14.52
N VAL A 104 3.55 -3.47 -14.10
CA VAL A 104 2.88 -2.39 -13.37
C VAL A 104 2.17 -1.51 -14.40
N ILE A 105 0.89 -1.29 -14.20
CA ILE A 105 0.05 -0.44 -15.05
C ILE A 105 -0.32 0.80 -14.27
N VAL A 106 -0.12 1.97 -14.88
CA VAL A 106 -0.43 3.29 -14.33
C VAL A 106 -1.33 4.00 -15.33
N ALA A 107 -2.63 4.10 -15.02
CA ALA A 107 -3.62 4.66 -15.94
C ALA A 107 -4.25 5.93 -15.37
N ASN A 108 -4.09 7.07 -16.05
CA ASN A 108 -4.80 8.29 -15.70
C ASN A 108 -6.30 8.11 -15.90
N ASP A 109 -7.12 8.56 -14.95
CA ASP A 109 -8.57 8.65 -15.11
C ASP A 109 -8.97 10.07 -15.51
N ALA A 110 -9.09 10.31 -16.81
CA ALA A 110 -9.49 11.60 -17.34
C ALA A 110 -10.93 12.01 -16.97
N THR A 111 -11.75 11.07 -16.49
CA THR A 111 -13.10 11.37 -15.98
C THR A 111 -13.05 12.08 -14.62
N VAL A 112 -11.91 11.96 -13.90
CA VAL A 112 -11.65 12.60 -12.63
C VAL A 112 -10.81 13.86 -12.86
N LYS A 113 -11.45 15.03 -12.80
CA LYS A 113 -10.77 16.34 -12.98
C LYS A 113 -9.84 16.42 -14.21
N GLY A 114 -10.21 15.75 -15.31
CA GLY A 114 -9.40 15.72 -16.54
C GLY A 114 -8.06 15.00 -16.41
N GLY A 115 -7.93 14.06 -15.50
CA GLY A 115 -6.68 13.35 -15.24
C GLY A 115 -5.59 14.22 -14.60
N THR A 116 -5.97 15.33 -13.99
CA THR A 116 -5.04 16.30 -13.37
C THR A 116 -4.37 15.71 -12.13
N TYR A 117 -3.08 15.97 -11.96
CA TYR A 117 -2.30 15.48 -10.82
C TYR A 117 -2.46 16.37 -9.59
N PHE A 118 -3.08 15.83 -8.56
CA PHE A 118 -3.09 16.33 -7.19
C PHE A 118 -1.89 15.79 -6.39
N PRO A 119 -1.60 16.28 -5.17
CA PRO A 119 -0.51 15.74 -4.35
C PRO A 119 -0.61 14.22 -4.14
N MET A 120 -1.83 13.71 -3.89
CA MET A 120 -2.02 12.26 -3.72
C MET A 120 -1.91 11.47 -5.03
N THR A 121 -2.20 12.07 -6.18
CA THR A 121 -1.97 11.46 -7.50
C THR A 121 -0.47 11.25 -7.73
N VAL A 122 0.35 12.25 -7.43
CA VAL A 122 1.82 12.15 -7.50
C VAL A 122 2.32 11.05 -6.58
N LYS A 123 1.91 11.06 -5.31
CA LYS A 123 2.33 10.05 -4.33
C LYS A 123 1.97 8.63 -4.76
N LYS A 124 0.78 8.43 -5.34
CA LYS A 124 0.32 7.13 -5.85
C LYS A 124 1.13 6.68 -7.07
N HIS A 125 1.43 7.58 -8.00
CA HIS A 125 2.28 7.31 -9.15
C HIS A 125 3.70 6.89 -8.70
N LEU A 126 4.30 7.65 -7.77
CA LEU A 126 5.61 7.31 -7.21
C LEU A 126 5.60 5.95 -6.52
N ARG A 127 4.52 5.60 -5.81
CA ARG A 127 4.40 4.27 -5.22
C ARG A 127 4.33 3.17 -6.27
N ALA A 128 3.62 3.39 -7.37
CA ALA A 128 3.57 2.43 -8.48
C ALA A 128 4.96 2.21 -9.09
N GLN A 129 5.73 3.27 -9.30
CA GLN A 129 7.10 3.19 -9.79
C GLN A 129 8.04 2.48 -8.78
N GLU A 130 7.87 2.75 -7.48
CA GLU A 130 8.62 2.04 -6.44
C GLU A 130 8.34 0.53 -6.45
N ILE A 131 7.08 0.12 -6.61
CA ILE A 131 6.70 -1.30 -6.75
C ILE A 131 7.32 -1.90 -8.00
N ALA A 132 7.28 -1.18 -9.13
CA ALA A 132 7.89 -1.63 -10.38
C ALA A 132 9.40 -1.80 -10.24
N GLU A 133 10.09 -0.84 -9.67
CA GLU A 133 11.53 -0.86 -9.48
C GLU A 133 11.98 -2.00 -8.55
N GLN A 134 11.34 -2.10 -7.38
CA GLN A 134 11.66 -3.12 -6.39
C GLN A 134 11.45 -4.56 -6.89
N ASN A 135 10.47 -4.76 -7.76
CA ASN A 135 10.11 -6.06 -8.32
C ASN A 135 10.59 -6.22 -9.77
N ARG A 136 11.28 -5.22 -10.33
CA ARG A 136 11.78 -5.17 -11.71
C ARG A 136 10.71 -5.46 -12.77
N LEU A 137 9.51 -4.91 -12.57
CA LEU A 137 8.38 -5.07 -13.48
C LEU A 137 8.38 -3.99 -14.55
N PRO A 138 8.13 -4.30 -15.83
CA PRO A 138 7.86 -3.29 -16.84
C PRO A 138 6.75 -2.34 -16.39
N CYS A 139 6.89 -1.04 -16.69
CA CYS A 139 5.85 -0.05 -16.46
C CYS A 139 5.12 0.29 -17.74
N ILE A 140 3.79 0.24 -17.72
CA ILE A 140 2.92 0.69 -18.81
C ILE A 140 2.12 1.90 -18.31
N TYR A 141 2.35 3.06 -18.92
CA TYR A 141 1.68 4.31 -18.61
C TYR A 141 0.57 4.56 -19.62
N LEU A 142 -0.71 4.47 -19.23
CA LEU A 142 -1.86 4.85 -20.05
C LEU A 142 -2.17 6.32 -19.77
N VAL A 143 -1.63 7.20 -20.61
CA VAL A 143 -1.57 8.64 -20.36
C VAL A 143 -2.80 9.36 -20.91
N ASP A 144 -3.53 10.05 -20.05
CA ASP A 144 -4.65 10.92 -20.38
C ASP A 144 -4.80 11.98 -19.28
N SER A 145 -3.93 13.01 -19.31
CA SER A 145 -3.75 13.93 -18.18
C SER A 145 -3.63 15.38 -18.63
N GLY A 146 -4.36 16.25 -17.94
CA GLY A 146 -4.23 17.71 -18.06
C GLY A 146 -3.00 18.32 -17.37
N GLY A 147 -2.09 17.50 -16.80
CA GLY A 147 -0.90 17.98 -16.09
C GLY A 147 -1.14 18.24 -14.60
N ALA A 148 -0.36 19.11 -13.98
CA ALA A 148 -0.43 19.41 -12.55
C ALA A 148 -1.64 20.28 -12.18
N HIS A 149 -2.27 20.01 -11.03
CA HIS A 149 -3.32 20.85 -10.47
C HIS A 149 -2.74 22.17 -9.96
N LEU A 150 -2.90 23.23 -10.73
CA LEU A 150 -2.29 24.53 -10.46
C LEU A 150 -2.60 25.13 -9.09
N PRO A 151 -3.85 25.08 -8.57
CA PRO A 151 -4.13 25.58 -7.23
C PRO A 151 -3.39 24.84 -6.11
N SER A 152 -2.95 23.59 -6.34
CA SER A 152 -2.17 22.77 -5.39
C SER A 152 -0.67 22.71 -5.74
N GLN A 153 -0.16 23.61 -6.56
CA GLN A 153 1.19 23.56 -7.11
C GLN A 153 2.29 23.40 -6.05
N ALA A 154 2.14 24.02 -4.89
CA ALA A 154 3.08 23.89 -3.78
C ALA A 154 3.21 22.45 -3.25
N GLY A 155 2.15 21.65 -3.31
CA GLY A 155 2.13 20.24 -2.92
C GLY A 155 2.39 19.26 -4.07
N VAL A 156 2.61 19.75 -5.29
CA VAL A 156 2.80 18.92 -6.49
C VAL A 156 4.17 19.10 -7.12
N PHE A 157 4.76 20.30 -7.08
CA PHE A 157 5.91 20.65 -7.94
C PHE A 157 7.27 20.72 -7.25
N PRO A 158 7.48 21.48 -6.12
CA PRO A 158 8.81 21.95 -5.77
C PRO A 158 9.67 20.97 -4.96
N ASP A 159 9.09 19.95 -4.33
CA ASP A 159 9.83 19.08 -3.40
C ASP A 159 10.40 17.83 -4.08
N ARG A 160 11.30 17.14 -3.35
CA ARG A 160 12.00 15.94 -3.82
C ARG A 160 11.07 14.84 -4.32
N ASP A 161 10.00 14.54 -3.58
CA ASP A 161 9.05 13.47 -3.87
C ASP A 161 7.76 14.02 -4.50
N HIS A 162 7.89 15.07 -5.32
CA HIS A 162 6.85 15.68 -6.12
C HIS A 162 6.92 15.23 -7.60
N PHE A 163 6.23 15.94 -8.47
CA PHE A 163 6.00 15.56 -9.86
C PHE A 163 7.30 15.27 -10.63
N GLY A 164 8.38 16.06 -10.40
CA GLY A 164 9.67 15.84 -11.02
C GLY A 164 10.31 14.50 -10.67
N ARG A 165 9.97 13.91 -9.52
CA ARG A 165 10.48 12.60 -9.11
C ARG A 165 9.97 11.46 -10.01
N ILE A 166 8.80 11.61 -10.60
CA ILE A 166 8.25 10.64 -11.56
C ILE A 166 9.21 10.44 -12.73
N PHE A 167 9.72 11.54 -13.30
CA PHE A 167 10.64 11.52 -14.45
C PHE A 167 12.02 10.99 -14.05
N PHE A 168 12.51 11.41 -12.88
CA PHE A 168 13.76 10.88 -12.34
C PHE A 168 13.69 9.36 -12.18
N ASN A 169 12.63 8.84 -11.58
CA ASN A 169 12.44 7.41 -11.39
C ASN A 169 12.33 6.68 -12.74
N GLN A 170 11.60 7.23 -13.70
CA GLN A 170 11.45 6.65 -15.04
C GLN A 170 12.81 6.50 -15.73
N ALA A 171 13.64 7.54 -15.71
CA ALA A 171 15.00 7.50 -16.26
C ALA A 171 15.88 6.47 -15.53
N GLN A 172 15.83 6.40 -14.20
CA GLN A 172 16.59 5.44 -13.41
C GLN A 172 16.13 3.99 -13.65
N MET A 173 14.83 3.75 -13.80
CA MET A 173 14.30 2.42 -14.09
C MET A 173 14.71 1.96 -15.50
N SER A 174 14.59 2.80 -16.51
CA SER A 174 15.07 2.51 -17.87
C SER A 174 16.56 2.17 -17.85
N ALA A 175 17.39 2.97 -17.18
CA ALA A 175 18.84 2.69 -17.04
C ALA A 175 19.15 1.36 -16.33
N LYS A 176 18.23 0.85 -15.49
CA LYS A 176 18.32 -0.46 -14.84
C LYS A 176 17.76 -1.60 -15.69
N GLY A 177 17.34 -1.34 -16.93
CA GLY A 177 16.73 -2.31 -17.82
C GLY A 177 15.31 -2.73 -17.39
N ILE A 178 14.57 -1.83 -16.73
CA ILE A 178 13.16 -2.00 -16.44
C ILE A 178 12.38 -1.24 -17.51
N PRO A 179 11.71 -1.92 -18.44
CA PRO A 179 11.06 -1.30 -19.59
C PRO A 179 9.99 -0.28 -19.19
N GLN A 180 9.99 0.86 -19.89
CA GLN A 180 9.06 1.97 -19.71
C GLN A 180 8.28 2.15 -21.01
N ILE A 181 6.98 1.87 -21.01
CA ILE A 181 6.10 1.94 -22.18
C ILE A 181 5.05 2.99 -21.93
N ALA A 182 4.90 3.97 -22.81
CA ALA A 182 3.86 4.98 -22.72
C ALA A 182 2.84 4.84 -23.84
N VAL A 183 1.56 4.96 -23.49
CA VAL A 183 0.44 4.95 -24.44
C VAL A 183 -0.35 6.23 -24.23
N VAL A 184 -0.23 7.17 -25.15
CA VAL A 184 -0.87 8.50 -25.08
C VAL A 184 -2.24 8.41 -25.72
N MET A 185 -3.27 8.31 -24.87
CA MET A 185 -4.67 8.06 -25.24
C MET A 185 -5.54 9.31 -25.04
N GLY A 186 -4.91 10.42 -24.75
CA GLY A 186 -5.55 11.70 -24.53
C GLY A 186 -4.55 12.83 -24.37
N SER A 187 -4.96 13.86 -23.65
CA SER A 187 -4.07 15.00 -23.40
C SER A 187 -2.85 14.60 -22.60
N CYS A 188 -1.69 15.11 -23.01
CA CYS A 188 -0.44 14.98 -22.28
C CYS A 188 0.29 16.32 -22.31
N THR A 189 0.01 17.16 -21.29
CA THR A 189 0.36 18.58 -21.32
C THR A 189 1.37 18.94 -20.24
N ALA A 190 2.18 19.94 -20.53
CA ALA A 190 3.20 20.52 -19.64
C ALA A 190 4.21 19.47 -19.14
N GLY A 191 4.46 19.40 -17.84
CA GLY A 191 5.37 18.40 -17.25
C GLY A 191 4.98 16.96 -17.57
N GLY A 192 3.69 16.66 -17.74
CA GLY A 192 3.19 15.34 -18.13
C GLY A 192 3.76 14.84 -19.47
N ALA A 193 4.11 15.75 -20.39
CA ALA A 193 4.69 15.43 -21.69
C ALA A 193 6.03 14.67 -21.59
N TYR A 194 6.72 14.75 -20.44
CA TYR A 194 7.95 13.99 -20.23
C TYR A 194 7.70 12.49 -19.99
N ILE A 195 6.51 12.08 -19.55
CA ILE A 195 6.21 10.63 -19.38
C ILE A 195 6.40 9.88 -20.71
N PRO A 196 5.72 10.24 -21.81
CA PRO A 196 5.96 9.61 -23.11
C PRO A 196 7.33 9.94 -23.70
N ALA A 197 7.82 11.18 -23.56
CA ALA A 197 9.10 11.57 -24.16
C ALA A 197 10.33 10.89 -23.53
N MET A 198 10.19 10.29 -22.35
CA MET A 198 11.23 9.56 -21.62
C MET A 198 10.94 8.06 -21.52
N ALA A 199 9.85 7.57 -22.11
CA ALA A 199 9.59 6.14 -22.22
C ALA A 199 10.55 5.49 -23.23
N ASP A 200 10.78 4.18 -23.06
CA ASP A 200 11.61 3.43 -24.02
C ASP A 200 10.90 3.25 -25.36
N GLU A 201 9.57 3.08 -25.32
CA GLU A 201 8.69 3.09 -26.49
C GLU A 201 7.40 3.85 -26.18
N THR A 202 6.92 4.64 -27.15
CA THR A 202 5.74 5.49 -27.03
C THR A 202 4.76 5.28 -28.17
N ILE A 203 3.50 5.01 -27.81
CA ILE A 203 2.35 4.92 -28.71
C ILE A 203 1.50 6.17 -28.52
N ILE A 204 0.96 6.72 -29.61
CA ILE A 204 0.01 7.84 -29.56
C ILE A 204 -1.24 7.53 -30.38
N VAL A 205 -2.42 7.83 -29.82
CA VAL A 205 -3.70 7.64 -30.49
C VAL A 205 -4.02 8.86 -31.37
N LYS A 206 -4.26 8.63 -32.64
CA LYS A 206 -4.61 9.64 -33.64
C LYS A 206 -5.88 10.42 -33.25
N GLY A 207 -5.83 11.73 -33.35
CA GLY A 207 -6.98 12.61 -33.08
C GLY A 207 -7.38 12.76 -31.60
N ASN A 208 -6.94 11.86 -30.72
CA ASN A 208 -7.19 11.90 -29.28
C ASN A 208 -5.92 12.19 -28.47
N GLY A 209 -4.81 11.56 -28.83
CA GLY A 209 -3.53 11.73 -28.15
C GLY A 209 -2.84 13.03 -28.57
N THR A 210 -2.36 13.80 -27.58
CA THR A 210 -1.55 15.00 -27.84
C THR A 210 -0.42 15.10 -26.83
N ILE A 211 0.77 15.51 -27.30
CA ILE A 211 1.96 15.72 -26.46
C ILE A 211 2.51 17.12 -26.73
N PHE A 212 2.50 18.00 -25.74
CA PHE A 212 3.14 19.31 -25.85
C PHE A 212 3.47 19.91 -24.48
N LEU A 213 4.56 20.67 -24.42
CA LEU A 213 4.95 21.39 -23.20
C LEU A 213 4.05 22.60 -22.95
N ALA A 214 3.65 23.28 -24.02
CA ALA A 214 2.75 24.43 -23.99
C ALA A 214 1.56 24.17 -24.92
N GLY A 215 0.36 24.13 -24.38
CA GLY A 215 -0.85 23.94 -25.19
C GLY A 215 -1.19 25.16 -26.06
N PRO A 216 -2.11 25.03 -27.06
CA PRO A 216 -2.45 26.08 -27.97
C PRO A 216 -2.75 27.45 -27.35
N PRO A 217 -3.48 27.58 -26.21
CA PRO A 217 -3.70 28.87 -25.57
C PRO A 217 -2.41 29.55 -25.09
N LEU A 218 -1.45 28.77 -24.60
CA LEU A 218 -0.17 29.33 -24.13
C LEU A 218 0.72 29.72 -25.31
N VAL A 219 0.74 28.92 -26.39
CA VAL A 219 1.44 29.26 -27.63
C VAL A 219 0.91 30.60 -28.18
N LYS A 220 -0.42 30.74 -28.30
CA LYS A 220 -1.03 31.98 -28.73
C LYS A 220 -0.66 33.18 -27.86
N ALA A 221 -0.66 33.01 -26.55
CA ALA A 221 -0.28 34.07 -25.61
C ALA A 221 1.20 34.46 -25.70
N ALA A 222 2.08 33.50 -25.97
CA ALA A 222 3.54 33.71 -25.98
C ALA A 222 4.06 34.19 -27.33
N THR A 223 3.51 33.71 -28.44
CA THR A 223 4.02 33.96 -29.80
C THR A 223 3.03 34.66 -30.73
N GLY A 224 1.75 34.71 -30.36
CA GLY A 224 0.66 35.18 -31.23
C GLY A 224 0.22 34.14 -32.27
N GLU A 225 0.82 32.99 -32.36
CA GLU A 225 0.51 31.94 -33.32
C GLU A 225 -0.79 31.22 -32.93
N GLU A 226 -1.67 30.99 -33.91
CA GLU A 226 -2.88 30.21 -33.75
C GLU A 226 -2.67 28.82 -34.34
N VAL A 227 -2.68 27.80 -33.48
CA VAL A 227 -2.49 26.41 -33.85
C VAL A 227 -3.56 25.55 -33.19
N THR A 228 -3.95 24.46 -33.85
CA THR A 228 -4.78 23.42 -33.24
C THR A 228 -3.90 22.47 -32.39
N ALA A 229 -4.51 21.72 -31.48
CA ALA A 229 -3.79 20.72 -30.67
C ALA A 229 -3.16 19.62 -31.54
N GLU A 230 -3.84 19.22 -32.63
CA GLU A 230 -3.35 18.20 -33.58
C GLU A 230 -2.15 18.71 -34.38
N GLU A 231 -2.17 19.93 -34.85
CA GLU A 231 -1.06 20.58 -35.57
C GLU A 231 0.16 20.83 -34.66
N LEU A 232 -0.08 21.11 -33.36
CA LEU A 232 0.96 21.44 -32.42
C LEU A 232 1.68 20.18 -31.91
N GLY A 233 0.93 19.11 -31.61
CA GLY A 233 1.48 17.93 -30.98
C GLY A 233 0.59 16.70 -31.05
N GLY A 234 -0.11 16.52 -32.17
CA GLY A 234 -0.92 15.34 -32.45
C GLY A 234 -0.11 14.15 -32.95
N GLY A 235 -0.80 13.05 -33.20
CA GLY A 235 -0.20 11.77 -33.54
C GLY A 235 0.64 11.79 -34.80
N ASP A 236 0.17 12.40 -35.89
CA ASP A 236 0.93 12.50 -37.14
C ASP A 236 2.23 13.32 -36.98
N VAL A 237 2.16 14.41 -36.23
CA VAL A 237 3.34 15.27 -35.96
C VAL A 237 4.40 14.47 -35.21
N HIS A 238 4.01 13.77 -34.16
CA HIS A 238 4.98 13.09 -33.28
C HIS A 238 5.52 11.78 -33.84
N THR A 239 4.79 11.09 -34.68
CA THR A 239 5.26 9.85 -35.30
C THR A 239 6.03 10.05 -36.62
N ARG A 240 5.79 11.18 -37.32
CA ARG A 240 6.36 11.42 -38.65
C ARG A 240 7.37 12.56 -38.69
N VAL A 241 7.18 13.61 -37.87
CA VAL A 241 8.00 14.84 -37.98
C VAL A 241 8.99 14.96 -36.82
N SER A 242 8.50 14.88 -35.55
CA SER A 242 9.34 15.12 -34.38
C SER A 242 10.01 13.85 -33.84
N GLY A 243 9.44 12.66 -34.08
CA GLY A 243 9.94 11.41 -33.56
C GLY A 243 9.78 11.25 -32.02
N VAL A 244 8.87 12.00 -31.40
CA VAL A 244 8.58 11.89 -29.97
C VAL A 244 7.77 10.63 -29.66
N ALA A 245 6.96 10.16 -30.61
CA ALA A 245 6.25 8.89 -30.51
C ALA A 245 6.69 7.93 -31.61
N ASP A 246 6.74 6.64 -31.30
CA ASP A 246 7.24 5.59 -32.19
C ASP A 246 6.11 4.96 -33.02
N HIS A 247 4.91 4.89 -32.44
CA HIS A 247 3.77 4.20 -33.06
C HIS A 247 2.52 5.07 -33.07
N LEU A 248 1.84 5.13 -34.25
CA LEU A 248 0.53 5.75 -34.40
C LEU A 248 -0.56 4.69 -34.31
N ALA A 249 -1.47 4.84 -33.37
CA ALA A 249 -2.65 4.00 -33.24
C ALA A 249 -3.90 4.73 -33.75
N GLU A 250 -4.83 4.00 -34.37
CA GLU A 250 -6.08 4.60 -34.88
C GLU A 250 -7.08 4.90 -33.76
N ASP A 251 -7.11 4.08 -32.70
CA ASP A 251 -8.00 4.21 -31.54
C ASP A 251 -7.38 3.57 -30.29
N ASP A 252 -8.15 3.61 -29.16
CA ASP A 252 -7.73 3.02 -27.89
C ASP A 252 -7.44 1.50 -28.00
N ALA A 253 -8.27 0.76 -28.74
CA ALA A 253 -8.11 -0.70 -28.89
C ALA A 253 -6.81 -1.03 -29.66
N HIS A 254 -6.55 -0.38 -30.78
CA HIS A 254 -5.32 -0.55 -31.54
C HIS A 254 -4.08 -0.14 -30.73
N ALA A 255 -4.17 0.93 -29.92
CA ALA A 255 -3.07 1.34 -29.04
C ALA A 255 -2.71 0.26 -28.00
N LEU A 256 -3.73 -0.40 -27.42
CA LEU A 256 -3.52 -1.48 -26.47
C LEU A 256 -2.96 -2.74 -27.12
N GLU A 257 -3.35 -3.06 -28.36
CA GLU A 257 -2.74 -4.14 -29.15
C GLU A 257 -1.26 -3.89 -29.44
N LEU A 258 -0.91 -2.64 -29.81
CA LEU A 258 0.49 -2.23 -29.99
C LEU A 258 1.28 -2.35 -28.67
N ALA A 259 0.72 -1.92 -27.54
CA ALA A 259 1.35 -2.07 -26.24
C ALA A 259 1.59 -3.54 -25.89
N ARG A 260 0.62 -4.43 -26.14
CA ARG A 260 0.78 -5.88 -25.98
C ARG A 260 1.88 -6.42 -26.89
N SER A 261 1.95 -5.95 -28.14
CA SER A 261 3.01 -6.34 -29.09
C SER A 261 4.41 -5.93 -28.58
N ILE A 262 4.56 -4.73 -28.03
CA ILE A 262 5.81 -4.27 -27.42
C ILE A 262 6.20 -5.20 -26.26
N VAL A 263 5.27 -5.50 -25.36
CA VAL A 263 5.52 -6.38 -24.20
C VAL A 263 5.96 -7.77 -24.66
N ARG A 264 5.32 -8.34 -25.69
CA ARG A 264 5.70 -9.64 -26.28
C ARG A 264 7.15 -9.67 -26.76
N ASN A 265 7.68 -8.54 -27.23
CA ASN A 265 9.02 -8.41 -27.77
C ASN A 265 10.10 -8.04 -26.74
N LEU A 266 9.76 -7.87 -25.45
CA LEU A 266 10.72 -7.52 -24.41
C LEU A 266 11.75 -8.60 -24.11
N ASN A 267 11.62 -9.81 -24.68
CA ASN A 267 12.49 -10.97 -24.46
C ASN A 267 12.71 -11.28 -22.97
N ARG A 268 11.67 -11.11 -22.17
CA ARG A 268 11.72 -11.38 -20.73
C ARG A 268 11.16 -12.76 -20.43
N ARG A 269 11.91 -13.49 -19.57
CA ARG A 269 11.44 -14.74 -18.98
C ARG A 269 11.51 -14.62 -17.47
N ARG A 270 10.50 -15.10 -16.79
CA ARG A 270 10.51 -15.23 -15.35
C ARG A 270 11.48 -16.33 -14.94
N HIS A 271 12.46 -15.99 -14.10
CA HIS A 271 13.32 -16.96 -13.45
C HIS A 271 12.91 -17.05 -11.99
N THR A 272 12.35 -18.18 -11.59
CA THR A 272 12.03 -18.41 -10.18
C THR A 272 13.25 -18.91 -9.43
N TRP A 273 13.48 -18.36 -8.26
CA TRP A 273 14.50 -18.78 -7.30
C TRP A 273 13.90 -19.47 -6.08
N LEU A 274 12.56 -19.64 -6.05
CA LEU A 274 11.82 -20.35 -5.00
C LEU A 274 11.45 -21.76 -5.46
N ASP A 275 11.38 -22.65 -4.49
CA ASP A 275 10.76 -23.97 -4.62
C ASP A 275 9.24 -23.83 -4.56
N ILE A 276 8.60 -23.67 -5.72
CA ILE A 276 7.16 -23.53 -5.87
C ILE A 276 6.55 -24.90 -6.12
N VAL A 277 5.48 -25.21 -5.40
CA VAL A 277 4.71 -26.45 -5.57
C VAL A 277 3.28 -26.14 -6.02
N GLU A 278 2.52 -27.16 -6.41
CA GLU A 278 1.10 -27.01 -6.69
C GLU A 278 0.35 -26.48 -5.45
N PRO A 279 -0.51 -25.47 -5.60
CA PRO A 279 -1.24 -24.90 -4.48
C PRO A 279 -2.28 -25.87 -3.91
N VAL A 280 -2.39 -25.90 -2.61
CA VAL A 280 -3.38 -26.67 -1.88
C VAL A 280 -4.31 -25.74 -1.11
N ALA A 281 -5.62 -25.98 -1.16
CA ALA A 281 -6.56 -25.18 -0.38
C ALA A 281 -6.32 -25.38 1.13
N PRO A 282 -6.55 -24.36 1.97
CA PRO A 282 -6.64 -24.56 3.42
C PRO A 282 -7.71 -25.58 3.79
N LEU A 283 -7.54 -26.26 4.91
CA LEU A 283 -8.53 -27.22 5.42
C LEU A 283 -9.79 -26.54 5.98
N TYR A 284 -9.65 -25.27 6.40
CA TYR A 284 -10.72 -24.46 6.96
C TYR A 284 -11.13 -23.38 5.97
N ASP A 285 -12.43 -23.06 5.95
CA ASP A 285 -12.97 -22.02 5.06
C ASP A 285 -12.34 -20.63 5.40
N PRO A 286 -11.72 -19.94 4.43
CA PRO A 286 -11.23 -18.59 4.64
C PRO A 286 -12.27 -17.59 5.16
N GLU A 287 -13.55 -17.75 4.84
CA GLU A 287 -14.61 -16.88 5.38
C GLU A 287 -14.79 -17.01 6.89
N GLU A 288 -14.38 -18.11 7.50
CA GLU A 288 -14.40 -18.26 8.96
C GLU A 288 -13.50 -17.23 9.68
N ILE A 289 -12.56 -16.59 8.98
CA ILE A 289 -11.74 -15.49 9.55
C ILE A 289 -12.64 -14.40 10.15
N TYR A 290 -13.80 -14.12 9.56
CA TYR A 290 -14.73 -13.12 10.11
C TYR A 290 -15.23 -13.47 11.52
N GLY A 291 -15.43 -14.76 11.81
CA GLY A 291 -15.85 -15.22 13.12
C GLY A 291 -14.70 -15.41 14.12
N VAL A 292 -13.48 -15.64 13.62
CA VAL A 292 -12.25 -15.75 14.43
C VAL A 292 -11.85 -14.40 15.02
N LEU A 293 -11.98 -13.33 14.24
CA LEU A 293 -11.57 -12.00 14.67
C LEU A 293 -12.56 -11.42 15.71
N PRO A 294 -12.09 -11.02 16.89
CA PRO A 294 -12.96 -10.37 17.87
C PRO A 294 -13.36 -8.95 17.42
N LYS A 295 -14.54 -8.49 17.83
CA LYS A 295 -15.02 -7.12 17.58
C LYS A 295 -14.13 -6.07 18.26
N ASP A 296 -13.68 -6.36 19.48
CA ASP A 296 -12.78 -5.49 20.25
C ASP A 296 -11.34 -5.93 20.04
N LEU A 297 -10.51 -5.04 19.52
CA LEU A 297 -9.08 -5.28 19.28
C LEU A 297 -8.28 -5.61 20.56
N ARG A 298 -8.81 -5.31 21.74
CA ARG A 298 -8.22 -5.66 23.04
C ARG A 298 -8.44 -7.13 23.42
N THR A 299 -9.40 -7.78 22.79
CA THR A 299 -9.68 -9.20 23.04
C THR A 299 -8.64 -10.05 22.34
N PRO A 300 -7.85 -10.85 23.09
CA PRO A 300 -6.84 -11.70 22.48
C PRO A 300 -7.47 -12.86 21.71
N PHE A 301 -6.82 -13.27 20.63
CA PHE A 301 -7.10 -14.51 19.90
C PHE A 301 -5.79 -15.16 19.46
N ASP A 302 -5.82 -16.45 19.18
CA ASP A 302 -4.62 -17.15 18.68
C ASP A 302 -4.46 -16.92 17.18
N VAL A 303 -3.36 -16.29 16.78
CA VAL A 303 -3.07 -15.99 15.37
C VAL A 303 -2.96 -17.25 14.50
N ARG A 304 -2.72 -18.43 15.10
CA ARG A 304 -2.70 -19.71 14.38
C ARG A 304 -4.05 -20.03 13.72
N GLU A 305 -5.14 -19.51 14.27
CA GLU A 305 -6.49 -19.62 13.67
C GLU A 305 -6.59 -18.89 12.33
N ILE A 306 -5.92 -17.74 12.20
CA ILE A 306 -5.78 -17.04 10.91
C ILE A 306 -4.91 -17.86 9.97
N LEU A 307 -3.75 -18.33 10.43
CA LEU A 307 -2.82 -19.12 9.63
C LEU A 307 -3.45 -20.41 9.10
N ALA A 308 -4.27 -21.07 9.91
CA ALA A 308 -4.98 -22.29 9.50
C ALA A 308 -5.95 -22.07 8.31
N ARG A 309 -6.43 -20.81 8.12
CA ARG A 309 -7.34 -20.41 7.04
C ARG A 309 -6.64 -19.74 5.85
N MET A 310 -5.33 -19.53 5.98
CA MET A 310 -4.53 -18.86 4.94
C MET A 310 -3.48 -19.78 4.30
N LEU A 311 -2.95 -20.75 5.05
CA LEU A 311 -1.85 -21.58 4.57
C LEU A 311 -2.34 -22.81 3.80
N ASP A 312 -1.56 -23.21 2.81
CA ASP A 312 -1.79 -24.40 2.01
C ASP A 312 -1.89 -25.64 2.91
N GLY A 313 -3.00 -26.41 2.78
CA GLY A 313 -3.27 -27.57 3.63
C GLY A 313 -3.35 -27.28 5.11
N SER A 314 -3.44 -26.02 5.53
CA SER A 314 -3.32 -25.56 6.91
C SER A 314 -2.01 -26.03 7.58
N GLU A 315 -0.99 -26.27 6.79
CA GLU A 315 0.31 -26.77 7.26
C GLU A 315 1.24 -25.66 7.71
N PHE A 316 1.85 -25.84 8.89
CA PHE A 316 2.78 -24.88 9.48
C PHE A 316 3.92 -25.58 10.21
N HIS A 317 5.14 -25.12 9.99
CA HIS A 317 6.32 -25.55 10.75
C HIS A 317 6.72 -24.46 11.72
N GLU A 318 6.21 -24.52 12.94
CA GLU A 318 6.44 -23.48 13.96
C GLU A 318 7.84 -23.56 14.56
N PHE A 319 8.54 -22.43 14.53
CA PHE A 319 9.86 -22.25 15.12
C PHE A 319 9.74 -21.86 16.59
N LYS A 320 10.42 -22.59 17.49
CA LYS A 320 10.43 -22.34 18.94
C LYS A 320 9.01 -22.17 19.53
N SER A 321 8.11 -23.12 19.22
CA SER A 321 6.69 -23.07 19.61
C SER A 321 6.46 -22.92 21.13
N ARG A 322 7.38 -23.39 21.96
CA ARG A 322 7.30 -23.33 23.43
C ARG A 322 7.99 -22.11 24.05
N TYR A 323 8.70 -21.30 23.27
CA TYR A 323 9.45 -20.13 23.72
C TYR A 323 8.86 -18.86 23.13
N ALA A 324 8.70 -17.80 23.95
CA ALA A 324 8.19 -16.50 23.55
C ALA A 324 6.87 -16.63 22.75
N THR A 325 5.84 -17.15 23.38
CA THR A 325 4.56 -17.55 22.75
C THR A 325 3.70 -16.36 22.30
N THR A 326 4.06 -15.14 22.69
CA THR A 326 3.39 -13.90 22.23
C THR A 326 3.80 -13.46 20.83
N ILE A 327 4.76 -14.19 20.21
CA ILE A 327 5.06 -14.10 18.78
C ILE A 327 5.16 -15.52 18.20
N VAL A 328 4.51 -15.72 17.08
CA VAL A 328 4.51 -16.97 16.32
C VAL A 328 5.41 -16.78 15.09
N CYS A 329 6.42 -17.64 14.98
CA CYS A 329 7.34 -17.65 13.83
C CYS A 329 7.35 -19.04 13.23
N GLY A 330 7.40 -19.16 11.91
CA GLY A 330 7.46 -20.47 11.26
C GLY A 330 7.33 -20.40 9.75
N TYR A 331 7.36 -21.56 9.11
CA TYR A 331 7.28 -21.72 7.67
C TYR A 331 5.96 -22.37 7.27
N GLY A 332 5.37 -21.85 6.18
CA GLY A 332 4.21 -22.40 5.52
C GLY A 332 4.25 -22.11 4.02
N ARG A 333 3.16 -22.38 3.32
CA ARG A 333 3.02 -22.04 1.90
C ARG A 333 1.73 -21.26 1.68
N ILE A 334 1.75 -20.34 0.72
CA ILE A 334 0.58 -19.61 0.22
C ILE A 334 0.54 -19.77 -1.30
N HIS A 335 -0.49 -20.43 -1.84
CA HIS A 335 -0.59 -20.76 -3.26
C HIS A 335 0.68 -21.43 -3.82
N GLY A 336 1.24 -22.38 -3.08
CA GLY A 336 2.47 -23.09 -3.44
C GLY A 336 3.76 -22.34 -3.12
N TYR A 337 3.74 -21.04 -2.86
CA TYR A 337 4.92 -20.23 -2.54
C TYR A 337 5.34 -20.44 -1.08
N PRO A 338 6.59 -20.82 -0.80
CA PRO A 338 7.08 -20.90 0.58
C PRO A 338 7.22 -19.50 1.17
N VAL A 339 6.81 -19.36 2.44
CA VAL A 339 6.87 -18.09 3.18
C VAL A 339 7.34 -18.33 4.61
N GLY A 340 8.20 -17.45 5.11
CA GLY A 340 8.53 -17.34 6.52
C GLY A 340 7.58 -16.33 7.18
N ILE A 341 6.88 -16.74 8.21
CA ILE A 341 5.83 -15.98 8.87
C ILE A 341 6.30 -15.48 10.22
N VAL A 342 6.08 -14.20 10.49
CA VAL A 342 6.25 -13.56 11.79
C VAL A 342 4.91 -12.94 12.17
N ALA A 343 4.23 -13.48 13.16
CA ALA A 343 2.87 -13.07 13.51
C ALA A 343 2.75 -12.71 14.99
N ASN A 344 2.12 -11.58 15.29
CA ASN A 344 1.83 -11.21 16.68
C ASN A 344 0.77 -12.14 17.27
N ASN A 345 1.00 -12.52 18.54
CA ASN A 345 0.07 -13.30 19.36
C ASN A 345 -0.05 -12.70 20.76
N GLY A 346 0.16 -11.41 20.88
CA GLY A 346 0.16 -10.62 22.11
C GLY A 346 1.24 -9.53 22.11
N VAL A 347 1.54 -9.01 23.30
CA VAL A 347 2.55 -7.97 23.54
C VAL A 347 3.97 -8.51 23.25
N LEU A 348 4.85 -7.69 22.71
CA LEU A 348 6.25 -8.05 22.48
C LEU A 348 7.09 -7.88 23.74
N PHE A 349 7.66 -8.99 24.22
CA PHE A 349 8.68 -9.04 25.27
C PHE A 349 10.08 -9.12 24.64
N SER A 350 11.13 -9.01 25.47
CA SER A 350 12.52 -9.19 25.02
C SER A 350 12.72 -10.53 24.31
N GLU A 351 12.18 -11.60 24.87
CA GLU A 351 12.26 -12.95 24.31
C GLU A 351 11.54 -13.04 22.95
N SER A 352 10.42 -12.33 22.79
CA SER A 352 9.68 -12.27 21.52
C SER A 352 10.50 -11.57 20.44
N ALA A 353 11.15 -10.47 20.77
CA ALA A 353 12.03 -9.73 19.87
C ALA A 353 13.25 -10.58 19.46
N LEU A 354 13.87 -11.29 20.40
CA LEU A 354 15.02 -12.16 20.12
C LEU A 354 14.64 -13.38 19.26
N LYS A 355 13.48 -14.01 19.52
CA LYS A 355 12.93 -15.10 18.70
C LYS A 355 12.70 -14.64 17.26
N ALA A 356 12.03 -13.49 17.08
CA ALA A 356 11.77 -12.94 15.78
C ALA A 356 13.05 -12.54 15.03
N ALA A 357 13.99 -11.86 15.69
CA ALA A 357 15.27 -11.49 15.09
C ALA A 357 16.03 -12.71 14.56
N HIS A 358 16.13 -13.78 15.37
CA HIS A 358 16.76 -15.03 14.97
C HIS A 358 16.04 -15.67 13.76
N PHE A 359 14.71 -15.71 13.80
CA PHE A 359 13.92 -16.31 12.71
C PHE A 359 14.05 -15.53 11.41
N ILE A 360 14.02 -14.19 11.46
CA ILE A 360 14.17 -13.32 10.30
C ILE A 360 15.54 -13.54 9.64
N GLN A 361 16.63 -13.56 10.42
CA GLN A 361 17.98 -13.82 9.90
C GLN A 361 18.08 -15.17 9.20
N MET A 362 17.55 -16.23 9.82
CA MET A 362 17.55 -17.58 9.26
C MET A 362 16.70 -17.66 7.97
N THR A 363 15.57 -16.98 7.93
CA THR A 363 14.68 -16.95 6.77
C THR A 363 15.29 -16.17 5.60
N ASP A 364 15.97 -15.07 5.90
CA ASP A 364 16.71 -14.27 4.92
C ASP A 364 17.88 -15.07 4.33
N GLN A 365 18.64 -15.80 5.17
CA GLN A 365 19.70 -16.70 4.72
C GLN A 365 19.17 -17.83 3.82
N ARG A 366 17.97 -18.33 4.10
CA ARG A 366 17.30 -19.36 3.29
C ARG A 366 16.66 -18.79 2.02
N ARG A 367 16.70 -17.48 1.83
CA ARG A 367 16.11 -16.78 0.68
C ARG A 367 14.60 -17.02 0.52
N ILE A 368 13.88 -17.11 1.64
CA ILE A 368 12.43 -17.29 1.67
C ILE A 368 11.79 -15.93 1.95
N PRO A 369 10.74 -15.50 1.19
CA PRO A 369 10.01 -14.28 1.48
C PRO A 369 9.43 -14.26 2.90
N LEU A 370 9.38 -13.08 3.51
CA LEU A 370 8.84 -12.87 4.86
C LEU A 370 7.43 -12.27 4.80
N LEU A 371 6.50 -12.84 5.55
CA LEU A 371 5.17 -12.30 5.79
C LEU A 371 5.02 -11.92 7.26
N PHE A 372 4.67 -10.66 7.51
CA PHE A 372 4.39 -10.12 8.84
C PHE A 372 2.88 -9.95 9.02
N LEU A 373 2.31 -10.62 10.02
CA LEU A 373 0.92 -10.42 10.45
C LEU A 373 0.92 -9.54 11.69
N GLN A 374 0.45 -8.30 11.54
CA GLN A 374 0.44 -7.32 12.62
C GLN A 374 -0.90 -7.30 13.36
N ASN A 375 -0.86 -7.64 14.63
CA ASN A 375 -1.87 -7.30 15.63
C ASN A 375 -1.11 -6.97 16.92
N ILE A 376 -0.49 -5.78 16.94
CA ILE A 376 0.47 -5.39 17.96
C ILE A 376 0.00 -4.15 18.72
N THR A 377 -0.03 -4.26 20.03
CA THR A 377 -0.30 -3.15 20.96
C THR A 377 0.97 -2.40 21.36
N GLY A 378 2.14 -2.95 21.06
CA GLY A 378 3.46 -2.37 21.35
C GLY A 378 4.41 -3.37 22.02
N PHE A 379 5.63 -2.90 22.31
CA PHE A 379 6.52 -3.57 23.23
C PHE A 379 6.02 -3.38 24.66
N ILE A 380 6.28 -4.35 25.52
CA ILE A 380 5.96 -4.26 26.94
C ILE A 380 6.67 -3.05 27.56
N VAL A 381 5.95 -2.33 28.41
CA VAL A 381 6.48 -1.17 29.15
C VAL A 381 6.52 -1.47 30.65
N GLY A 382 7.39 -0.79 31.37
CA GLY A 382 7.50 -0.87 32.80
C GLY A 382 8.92 -0.97 33.29
N ARG A 383 9.18 -0.53 34.52
CA ARG A 383 10.53 -0.42 35.11
C ARG A 383 11.33 -1.71 35.02
N GLU A 384 10.70 -2.84 35.24
CA GLU A 384 11.36 -4.14 35.18
C GLU A 384 11.90 -4.44 33.77
N TYR A 385 11.08 -4.20 32.74
CA TYR A 385 11.44 -4.51 31.36
C TYR A 385 12.46 -3.52 30.80
N GLU A 386 12.34 -2.24 31.16
CA GLU A 386 13.35 -1.22 30.80
C GLU A 386 14.72 -1.57 31.41
N ASN A 387 14.75 -1.91 32.70
CA ASN A 387 16.00 -2.27 33.38
C ASN A 387 16.62 -3.58 32.85
N ARG A 388 15.82 -4.48 32.28
CA ARG A 388 16.28 -5.71 31.61
C ARG A 388 16.69 -5.51 30.16
N GLY A 389 16.50 -4.32 29.60
CA GLY A 389 16.97 -3.95 28.27
C GLY A 389 16.02 -4.25 27.11
N ILE A 390 14.70 -4.08 27.31
CA ILE A 390 13.69 -4.24 26.26
C ILE A 390 14.01 -3.38 25.03
N ALA A 391 14.52 -2.14 25.21
CA ALA A 391 14.93 -1.27 24.09
C ALA A 391 16.07 -1.89 23.27
N ARG A 392 17.08 -2.48 23.92
CA ARG A 392 18.18 -3.18 23.25
C ARG A 392 17.70 -4.40 22.46
N ASP A 393 16.85 -5.21 23.06
CA ASP A 393 16.37 -6.46 22.44
C ASP A 393 15.34 -6.17 21.34
N GLY A 394 14.46 -5.18 21.54
CA GLY A 394 13.57 -4.67 20.51
C GLY A 394 14.33 -4.11 19.30
N ALA A 395 15.43 -3.37 19.54
CA ALA A 395 16.28 -2.86 18.48
C ALA A 395 16.89 -3.97 17.61
N LYS A 396 17.22 -5.14 18.16
CA LYS A 396 17.70 -6.29 17.38
C LYS A 396 16.67 -6.79 16.37
N MET A 397 15.40 -6.86 16.76
CA MET A 397 14.31 -7.22 15.86
C MET A 397 14.14 -6.18 14.75
N VAL A 398 14.13 -4.89 15.11
CA VAL A 398 14.02 -3.78 14.15
C VAL A 398 15.20 -3.80 13.16
N MET A 399 16.43 -4.06 13.63
CA MET A 399 17.60 -4.20 12.76
C MET A 399 17.49 -5.43 11.84
N ALA A 400 16.99 -6.55 12.33
CA ALA A 400 16.79 -7.73 11.50
C ALA A 400 15.78 -7.46 10.37
N VAL A 401 14.67 -6.83 10.68
CA VAL A 401 13.65 -6.41 9.68
C VAL A 401 14.23 -5.44 8.66
N ALA A 402 14.98 -4.43 9.11
CA ALA A 402 15.55 -3.39 8.25
C ALA A 402 16.58 -3.96 7.26
N ASN A 403 17.37 -4.94 7.68
CA ASN A 403 18.48 -5.47 6.89
C ASN A 403 18.14 -6.74 6.08
N ALA A 404 16.99 -7.37 6.33
CA ALA A 404 16.55 -8.53 5.53
C ALA A 404 16.40 -8.14 4.07
N LYS A 405 17.00 -8.93 3.17
CA LYS A 405 17.08 -8.69 1.72
C LYS A 405 15.96 -9.39 0.94
N VAL A 406 15.38 -10.44 1.51
CA VAL A 406 14.24 -11.12 0.90
C VAL A 406 13.02 -10.21 0.81
N PRO A 407 12.11 -10.43 -0.15
CA PRO A 407 10.84 -9.71 -0.20
C PRO A 407 10.08 -9.81 1.12
N LYS A 408 9.61 -8.69 1.61
CA LYS A 408 8.82 -8.57 2.85
C LYS A 408 7.40 -8.13 2.50
N PHE A 409 6.42 -8.76 3.11
CA PHE A 409 5.01 -8.42 2.98
C PHE A 409 4.42 -8.20 4.36
N THR A 410 3.52 -7.24 4.49
CA THR A 410 2.88 -6.93 5.77
C THR A 410 1.37 -6.91 5.60
N LEU A 411 0.69 -7.57 6.53
CA LEU A 411 -0.76 -7.56 6.65
C LEU A 411 -1.13 -7.12 8.08
N VAL A 412 -1.77 -5.97 8.20
CA VAL A 412 -2.26 -5.45 9.47
C VAL A 412 -3.64 -6.05 9.72
N THR A 413 -3.73 -7.02 10.62
CA THR A 413 -4.95 -7.79 10.91
C THR A 413 -5.75 -7.22 12.09
N GLY A 414 -5.17 -6.27 12.81
CA GLY A 414 -5.75 -5.62 13.97
C GLY A 414 -5.00 -4.34 14.33
N GLY A 415 -4.48 -4.23 15.54
CA GLY A 415 -3.71 -3.08 15.99
C GLY A 415 -2.31 -3.02 15.37
N SER A 416 -1.83 -1.81 15.10
CA SER A 416 -0.44 -1.52 14.71
C SER A 416 0.02 -0.26 15.41
N PHE A 417 0.57 -0.42 16.63
CA PHE A 417 0.87 0.69 17.52
C PHE A 417 2.36 0.81 17.86
N GLY A 418 2.83 2.07 17.90
CA GLY A 418 4.15 2.45 18.38
C GLY A 418 5.31 1.75 17.66
N ALA A 419 6.40 1.51 18.40
CA ALA A 419 7.60 0.84 17.88
C ALA A 419 7.36 -0.63 17.50
N GLY A 420 6.26 -1.25 17.93
CA GLY A 420 5.82 -2.56 17.47
C GLY A 420 5.60 -2.60 15.96
N ASN A 421 5.06 -1.52 15.38
CA ASN A 421 4.94 -1.35 13.93
C ASN A 421 6.31 -1.49 13.21
N TYR A 422 7.38 -0.95 13.80
CA TYR A 422 8.72 -1.01 13.21
C TYR A 422 9.28 -2.43 13.23
N GLY A 423 9.19 -3.10 14.37
CA GLY A 423 9.63 -4.50 14.52
C GLY A 423 8.84 -5.49 13.66
N MET A 424 7.62 -5.15 13.29
CA MET A 424 6.73 -5.96 12.46
C MET A 424 6.65 -5.47 11.00
N CYS A 425 7.69 -4.81 10.51
CA CYS A 425 7.80 -4.37 9.12
C CYS A 425 6.70 -3.40 8.67
N GLY A 426 6.50 -2.30 9.42
CA GLY A 426 5.62 -1.21 8.99
C GLY A 426 6.12 -0.50 7.72
N ARG A 427 5.38 0.48 7.22
CA ARG A 427 5.63 1.16 5.94
C ARG A 427 7.07 1.68 5.78
N ALA A 428 7.65 2.23 6.85
CA ALA A 428 9.01 2.78 6.84
C ALA A 428 10.11 1.72 6.63
N TYR A 429 9.79 0.42 6.79
CA TYR A 429 10.72 -0.70 6.61
C TYR A 429 10.61 -1.36 5.23
N SER A 430 10.02 -0.65 4.30
CA SER A 430 9.97 -0.98 2.86
C SER A 430 9.45 -2.41 2.57
N PRO A 431 8.27 -2.80 3.09
CA PRO A 431 7.64 -4.01 2.58
C PRO A 431 7.31 -3.83 1.10
N ARG A 432 7.39 -4.92 0.32
CA ARG A 432 6.98 -4.92 -1.09
C ARG A 432 5.52 -4.52 -1.24
N MET A 433 4.67 -5.07 -0.37
CA MET A 433 3.28 -4.66 -0.19
C MET A 433 2.95 -4.64 1.30
N LEU A 434 2.13 -3.67 1.68
CA LEU A 434 1.53 -3.55 3.00
C LEU A 434 0.03 -3.38 2.85
N TYR A 435 -0.73 -4.28 3.43
CA TYR A 435 -2.19 -4.24 3.40
C TYR A 435 -2.78 -4.12 4.80
N MET A 436 -4.00 -3.63 4.87
CA MET A 436 -4.77 -3.53 6.12
C MET A 436 -6.10 -4.28 5.97
N TRP A 437 -6.62 -4.80 7.08
CA TRP A 437 -8.01 -5.28 7.15
C TRP A 437 -8.95 -4.15 7.58
N PRO A 438 -10.28 -4.26 7.30
CA PRO A 438 -11.23 -3.19 7.63
C PRO A 438 -11.36 -2.86 9.12
N ASN A 439 -11.06 -3.83 10.00
CA ASN A 439 -11.07 -3.67 11.45
C ASN A 439 -9.77 -3.09 12.02
N SER A 440 -8.72 -2.94 11.22
CA SER A 440 -7.40 -2.56 11.71
C SER A 440 -7.32 -1.11 12.18
N ARG A 441 -6.31 -0.83 13.02
CA ARG A 441 -6.00 0.51 13.54
C ARG A 441 -4.50 0.74 13.54
N ILE A 442 -4.09 1.96 13.21
CA ILE A 442 -2.68 2.37 13.20
C ILE A 442 -2.49 3.72 13.87
N SER A 443 -1.61 3.81 14.87
CA SER A 443 -1.22 5.07 15.50
C SER A 443 0.03 4.89 16.38
N VAL A 444 0.51 6.00 16.99
CA VAL A 444 1.65 5.96 17.92
C VAL A 444 1.35 5.09 19.15
N MET A 445 0.11 5.12 19.65
CA MET A 445 -0.39 4.33 20.79
C MET A 445 -1.92 4.24 20.72
N GLY A 446 -2.54 3.41 21.53
CA GLY A 446 -3.99 3.36 21.61
C GLY A 446 -4.59 4.71 22.02
N GLY A 447 -5.76 5.06 21.48
CA GLY A 447 -6.40 6.37 21.72
C GLY A 447 -6.68 6.64 23.20
N GLU A 448 -7.12 5.62 23.95
CA GLU A 448 -7.34 5.73 25.40
C GLU A 448 -6.04 6.06 26.14
N GLN A 449 -4.95 5.35 25.83
CA GLN A 449 -3.65 5.63 26.43
C GLN A 449 -3.15 7.03 26.10
N ALA A 450 -3.31 7.47 24.84
CA ALA A 450 -2.91 8.81 24.44
C ALA A 450 -3.69 9.89 25.18
N ALA A 451 -5.01 9.72 25.31
CA ALA A 451 -5.88 10.63 26.03
C ALA A 451 -5.52 10.70 27.53
N ASP A 452 -5.19 9.56 28.14
CA ASP A 452 -4.76 9.50 29.55
C ASP A 452 -3.40 10.19 29.77
N VAL A 453 -2.43 9.95 28.90
CA VAL A 453 -1.11 10.60 28.96
C VAL A 453 -1.26 12.12 28.82
N LEU A 454 -2.01 12.57 27.81
CA LEU A 454 -2.23 14.02 27.60
C LEU A 454 -2.98 14.66 28.76
N TRP A 455 -3.95 13.97 29.35
CA TRP A 455 -4.66 14.45 30.53
C TRP A 455 -3.73 14.57 31.75
N THR A 456 -2.88 13.59 31.98
CA THR A 456 -1.86 13.64 33.05
C THR A 456 -0.93 14.85 32.89
N ILE A 457 -0.43 15.09 31.66
CA ILE A 457 0.41 16.26 31.34
C ILE A 457 -0.37 17.56 31.62
N ARG A 458 -1.66 17.62 31.24
CA ARG A 458 -2.48 18.80 31.51
C ARG A 458 -2.67 19.06 33.00
N GLN A 459 -2.91 18.00 33.80
CA GLN A 459 -2.97 18.12 35.27
C GLN A 459 -1.66 18.65 35.87
N GLU A 460 -0.51 18.15 35.41
CA GLU A 460 0.79 18.67 35.84
C GLU A 460 0.97 20.14 35.48
N GLN A 461 0.53 20.55 34.28
CA GLN A 461 0.58 21.97 33.87
C GLN A 461 -0.30 22.84 34.78
N MET A 462 -1.53 22.40 35.06
CA MET A 462 -2.43 23.12 35.99
C MET A 462 -1.80 23.29 37.38
N ALA A 463 -1.16 22.25 37.90
CA ALA A 463 -0.45 22.31 39.19
C ALA A 463 0.73 23.29 39.15
N ARG A 464 1.52 23.31 38.05
CA ARG A 464 2.61 24.27 37.86
C ARG A 464 2.09 25.72 37.73
N GLU A 465 1.04 25.96 36.97
CA GLU A 465 0.40 27.28 36.83
C GLU A 465 -0.11 27.81 38.20
N ALA A 466 -0.70 26.93 39.02
CA ALA A 466 -1.10 27.28 40.38
C ALA A 466 0.09 27.67 41.27
N ALA A 467 1.16 26.90 41.24
CA ALA A 467 2.40 27.20 41.99
C ALA A 467 3.02 28.51 41.55
N GLN A 468 3.08 28.80 40.25
CA GLN A 468 3.61 30.07 39.71
C GLN A 468 2.73 31.28 40.12
N ALA A 469 1.41 31.07 40.31
CA ALA A 469 0.50 32.08 40.82
C ALA A 469 0.55 32.22 42.34
N GLY A 470 1.47 31.55 43.05
CA GLY A 470 1.61 31.58 44.50
C GLY A 470 0.50 30.87 45.27
N ARG A 471 -0.26 29.98 44.61
CA ARG A 471 -1.31 29.17 45.21
C ARG A 471 -0.76 27.79 45.57
N ASN A 472 -1.29 27.19 46.63
CA ASN A 472 -1.00 25.79 46.93
C ASN A 472 -1.56 24.89 45.79
N PRO A 473 -0.75 24.13 45.06
CA PRO A 473 -1.24 23.30 43.96
C PRO A 473 -2.35 22.31 44.37
N GLN A 474 -2.28 21.75 45.60
CA GLN A 474 -3.28 20.80 46.09
C GLN A 474 -4.63 21.45 46.34
N GLU A 475 -4.66 22.71 46.79
CA GLU A 475 -5.89 23.47 47.06
C GLU A 475 -6.45 24.15 45.80
N ALA A 476 -5.58 24.41 44.82
CA ALA A 476 -5.95 25.05 43.56
C ALA A 476 -6.47 24.07 42.49
N MET A 477 -6.28 22.76 42.69
CA MET A 477 -6.85 21.75 41.81
C MET A 477 -8.34 21.59 42.04
N PRO A 478 -9.14 21.38 40.99
CA PRO A 478 -10.56 21.09 41.11
C PRO A 478 -10.82 19.87 42.00
N GLY A 479 -12.00 19.83 42.63
CA GLY A 479 -12.43 18.66 43.39
C GLY A 479 -12.50 17.39 42.51
N PRO A 480 -12.47 16.18 43.13
CA PRO A 480 -12.39 14.91 42.36
C PRO A 480 -13.45 14.77 41.26
N ALA A 481 -14.71 15.10 41.55
CA ALA A 481 -15.80 14.98 40.57
C ALA A 481 -15.68 16.00 39.43
N GLU A 482 -15.22 17.22 39.71
CA GLU A 482 -14.98 18.24 38.70
C GLU A 482 -13.76 17.89 37.83
N LEU A 483 -12.71 17.33 38.44
CA LEU A 483 -11.51 16.88 37.76
C LEU A 483 -11.82 15.72 36.81
N GLU A 484 -12.68 14.80 37.22
CA GLU A 484 -13.16 13.69 36.38
C GLU A 484 -13.97 14.22 35.18
N GLU A 485 -14.89 15.16 35.39
CA GLU A 485 -15.68 15.76 34.30
C GLU A 485 -14.80 16.57 33.34
N GLN A 486 -13.85 17.34 33.87
CA GLN A 486 -12.87 18.05 33.03
C GLN A 486 -12.03 17.07 32.25
N GLY A 487 -11.60 15.96 32.86
CA GLY A 487 -10.86 14.88 32.19
C GLY A 487 -11.66 14.25 31.05
N ARG A 488 -12.92 13.94 31.28
CA ARG A 488 -13.83 13.41 30.27
C ARG A 488 -13.93 14.34 29.05
N ARG A 489 -14.22 15.63 29.30
CA ARG A 489 -14.30 16.65 28.22
C ARG A 489 -12.99 16.87 27.48
N PHE A 490 -11.87 16.80 28.18
CA PHE A 490 -10.56 16.93 27.57
C PHE A 490 -10.20 15.73 26.69
N LYS A 491 -10.54 14.50 27.13
CA LYS A 491 -10.21 13.27 26.43
C LYS A 491 -11.07 13.02 25.18
N GLU A 492 -12.34 13.46 25.20
CA GLU A 492 -13.28 13.21 24.10
C GLU A 492 -12.76 13.63 22.71
N PRO A 493 -12.26 14.86 22.48
CA PRO A 493 -11.72 15.24 21.17
C PRO A 493 -10.44 14.49 20.81
N VAL A 494 -9.63 14.07 21.78
CA VAL A 494 -8.43 13.25 21.53
C VAL A 494 -8.84 11.87 21.05
N LEU A 495 -9.79 11.24 21.72
CA LEU A 495 -10.31 9.93 21.31
C LEU A 495 -10.92 9.98 19.91
N ALA A 496 -11.73 10.99 19.62
CA ALA A 496 -12.33 11.18 18.29
C ALA A 496 -11.25 11.38 17.19
N MET A 497 -10.18 12.11 17.49
CA MET A 497 -9.05 12.28 16.57
C MET A 497 -8.35 10.93 16.31
N TYR A 498 -8.01 10.18 17.35
CA TYR A 498 -7.33 8.88 17.22
C TYR A 498 -8.19 7.84 16.49
N ASP A 499 -9.51 7.86 16.71
CA ASP A 499 -10.45 6.97 16.04
C ASP A 499 -10.52 7.27 14.53
N ARG A 500 -10.60 8.54 14.16
CA ARG A 500 -10.60 9.00 12.77
C ARG A 500 -9.26 8.70 12.08
N GLU A 501 -8.14 9.13 12.69
CA GLU A 501 -6.82 9.11 12.07
C GLU A 501 -6.15 7.74 12.14
N GLY A 502 -6.54 6.90 13.12
CA GLY A 502 -6.12 5.51 13.21
C GLY A 502 -6.88 4.55 12.30
N SER A 503 -7.93 4.99 11.62
CA SER A 503 -8.78 4.14 10.78
C SER A 503 -8.03 3.68 9.51
N PRO A 504 -8.31 2.48 8.98
CA PRO A 504 -7.70 2.01 7.74
C PRO A 504 -8.07 2.88 6.54
N TYR A 505 -9.23 3.53 6.55
CA TYR A 505 -9.63 4.46 5.48
C TYR A 505 -8.81 5.74 5.48
N TYR A 506 -8.45 6.26 6.66
CA TYR A 506 -7.56 7.42 6.76
C TYR A 506 -6.14 7.08 6.31
N SER A 507 -5.66 5.88 6.66
CA SER A 507 -4.38 5.33 6.25
C SER A 507 -4.28 5.17 4.73
N THR A 508 -5.22 4.44 4.14
CA THR A 508 -5.21 4.14 2.70
C THR A 508 -5.41 5.39 1.84
N ALA A 509 -6.24 6.35 2.31
CA ALA A 509 -6.39 7.64 1.64
C ALA A 509 -5.07 8.39 1.47
N ARG A 510 -4.13 8.20 2.41
CA ARG A 510 -2.81 8.85 2.47
C ARG A 510 -1.66 7.95 1.99
N LEU A 511 -1.98 6.76 1.47
CA LEU A 511 -1.00 5.77 0.99
C LEU A 511 -0.01 5.33 2.08
N TRP A 512 -0.46 5.18 3.33
CA TRP A 512 0.33 4.54 4.37
C TRP A 512 0.35 3.02 4.21
N ASP A 513 -0.58 2.50 3.41
CA ASP A 513 -0.70 1.11 2.97
C ASP A 513 -0.92 1.05 1.44
N ASP A 514 -0.99 -0.15 0.89
CA ASP A 514 -1.25 -0.41 -0.52
C ASP A 514 -2.70 -0.82 -0.77
N GLY A 515 -3.53 -0.85 0.28
CA GLY A 515 -4.97 -1.08 0.19
C GLY A 515 -5.56 -1.83 1.38
N ILE A 516 -6.88 -1.75 1.48
CA ILE A 516 -7.67 -2.50 2.46
C ILE A 516 -8.16 -3.78 1.77
N LEU A 517 -7.85 -4.94 2.36
CA LEU A 517 -8.24 -6.24 1.83
C LEU A 517 -9.44 -6.83 2.58
N ASP A 518 -10.26 -7.56 1.86
CA ASP A 518 -11.16 -8.53 2.44
C ASP A 518 -10.35 -9.63 3.15
N PRO A 519 -10.54 -9.87 4.45
CA PRO A 519 -9.81 -10.89 5.20
C PRO A 519 -9.78 -12.26 4.51
N ALA A 520 -10.91 -12.73 3.98
CA ALA A 520 -11.02 -14.01 3.30
C ALA A 520 -10.24 -14.09 1.96
N ARG A 521 -9.97 -12.92 1.34
CA ARG A 521 -9.24 -12.81 0.06
C ARG A 521 -7.75 -12.48 0.23
N SER A 522 -7.28 -12.35 1.46
CA SER A 522 -5.89 -11.95 1.74
C SER A 522 -4.88 -12.95 1.19
N ARG A 523 -5.21 -14.25 1.20
CA ARG A 523 -4.37 -15.32 0.64
C ARG A 523 -4.08 -15.10 -0.85
N GLU A 524 -5.09 -14.71 -1.64
CA GLU A 524 -4.97 -14.44 -3.08
C GLU A 524 -4.10 -13.20 -3.35
N ALA A 525 -4.37 -12.09 -2.66
CA ALA A 525 -3.62 -10.85 -2.82
C ALA A 525 -2.14 -11.03 -2.44
N LEU A 526 -1.84 -11.78 -1.37
CA LEU A 526 -0.49 -12.10 -0.97
C LEU A 526 0.21 -13.00 -1.98
N ALA A 527 -0.47 -14.00 -2.55
CA ALA A 527 0.07 -14.86 -3.59
C ALA A 527 0.49 -14.06 -4.83
N LEU A 528 -0.38 -13.16 -5.31
CA LEU A 528 -0.07 -12.26 -6.44
C LEU A 528 1.10 -11.33 -6.11
N SER A 529 1.17 -10.82 -4.88
CA SER A 529 2.26 -9.96 -4.42
C SER A 529 3.60 -10.70 -4.36
N ILE A 530 3.59 -11.95 -3.85
CA ILE A 530 4.77 -12.82 -3.83
C ILE A 530 5.20 -13.14 -5.26
N ALA A 531 4.26 -13.53 -6.12
CA ALA A 531 4.51 -13.81 -7.52
C ALA A 531 5.24 -12.65 -8.21
N ALA A 532 4.70 -11.44 -8.09
CA ALA A 532 5.30 -10.23 -8.65
C ALA A 532 6.73 -9.98 -8.14
N SER A 533 7.00 -10.26 -6.86
CA SER A 533 8.33 -10.05 -6.27
C SER A 533 9.41 -10.99 -6.81
N LEU A 534 9.04 -12.09 -7.43
CA LEU A 534 9.98 -13.07 -7.99
C LEU A 534 10.60 -12.62 -9.33
N ASN A 535 10.11 -11.54 -9.94
CA ASN A 535 10.71 -10.95 -11.13
C ASN A 535 12.01 -10.18 -10.81
N GLY A 536 12.17 -9.75 -9.57
CA GLY A 536 13.39 -9.11 -9.10
C GLY A 536 14.46 -10.15 -8.73
N PRO A 537 15.75 -9.89 -9.04
CA PRO A 537 16.81 -10.73 -8.53
C PRO A 537 16.92 -10.57 -7.01
N LEU A 538 17.25 -11.66 -6.31
CA LEU A 538 17.80 -11.54 -4.98
C LEU A 538 19.27 -11.08 -5.08
N PRO A 539 19.77 -10.32 -4.09
CA PRO A 539 21.18 -9.99 -4.03
C PRO A 539 22.04 -11.26 -4.09
N PRO A 540 23.20 -11.22 -4.75
CA PRO A 540 24.14 -12.35 -4.78
C PRO A 540 24.51 -12.78 -3.36
N GLN A 541 24.67 -14.09 -3.14
CA GLN A 541 25.12 -14.62 -1.83
C GLN A 541 26.53 -14.13 -1.45
N GLU A 542 27.36 -13.83 -2.44
CA GLU A 542 28.74 -13.37 -2.27
C GLU A 542 28.86 -11.98 -1.64
N GLU A 543 27.81 -11.16 -1.70
CA GLU A 543 27.79 -9.84 -1.03
C GLU A 543 27.60 -9.92 0.49
N GLY A 544 27.42 -11.12 1.02
CA GLY A 544 27.24 -11.39 2.45
C GLY A 544 25.95 -10.81 3.03
N LEU A 545 25.29 -11.56 3.90
CA LEU A 545 24.18 -11.04 4.70
C LEU A 545 24.80 -10.25 5.87
N SER A 546 24.73 -8.92 5.81
CA SER A 546 25.19 -8.05 6.90
C SER A 546 24.01 -7.43 7.60
N TYR A 547 23.85 -7.76 8.88
CA TYR A 547 22.84 -7.17 9.75
C TYR A 547 23.36 -5.98 10.57
N GLY A 548 24.59 -5.54 10.30
CA GLY A 548 25.27 -4.55 11.10
C GLY A 548 25.64 -5.08 12.48
N ILE A 549 25.99 -4.20 13.40
CA ILE A 549 26.42 -4.55 14.77
C ILE A 549 25.19 -4.50 15.69
N PHE A 550 24.79 -5.66 16.19
CA PHE A 550 23.76 -5.76 17.23
C PHE A 550 24.35 -5.37 18.59
N ARG A 551 23.67 -4.50 19.32
CA ARG A 551 24.00 -4.19 20.70
C ARG A 551 23.68 -5.39 21.59
N MET A 552 24.69 -5.87 22.34
CA MET A 552 24.56 -7.05 23.19
C MET A 552 24.14 -6.65 24.60
#